data_e2eacaec30dd1043ce02ded3066c69d0
#
_entry.id   e2eacaec30dd1043ce02ded3066c69d0
#
_cell.length_a   1.000
_cell.length_b   1.000
_cell.length_c   1.000
_cell.angle_alpha   90.00
_cell.angle_beta   90.00
_cell.angle_gamma   90.00
#
_symmetry.space_group_name_H-M   'P 1'
#
loop_
_entity.id
_entity.type
_entity.pdbx_description
1 polymer ?
#
loop_
_entity_poly.entity_id
_entity_poly.type
_entity_poly.pdbx_seq_one_letter_code
_entity_poly.pdbx_strand_id
1 'polypeptide(L)'
;MAKTIGIDLGTTNSVVAIMEGGKPRVIENSEGDRTTPSIVAFSKDGEVLVGQPAKRQAVTNPQNTLFAIKRLVGRKFDDEVVQRDIKMVPYKIVRADNGDAWVEVQGKKMAPPEVSARVLMKMKKTAEDYLGETVKCWSAHRPSARRSPTPRTRSTPSSA
;
A
#
# COMPACT_ATOMS: atom_id res chain seq x y z
N MET A 1 16.90 -20.74 9.80
CA MET A 1 16.25 -19.54 10.40
C MET A 1 15.49 -18.80 9.31
N ALA A 2 14.21 -18.43 9.56
CA ALA A 2 13.45 -17.67 8.57
C ALA A 2 14.10 -16.30 8.35
N LYS A 3 14.39 -15.95 7.10
CA LYS A 3 14.97 -14.66 6.73
C LYS A 3 13.95 -13.55 6.89
N THR A 4 14.40 -12.38 7.30
CA THR A 4 13.58 -11.19 7.42
C THR A 4 13.69 -10.34 6.16
N ILE A 5 12.56 -9.91 5.63
CA ILE A 5 12.49 -8.99 4.49
C ILE A 5 11.94 -7.64 4.92
N GLY A 6 12.35 -6.58 4.24
CA GLY A 6 11.78 -5.24 4.35
C GLY A 6 10.96 -4.92 3.10
N ILE A 7 9.75 -4.38 3.31
CA ILE A 7 8.90 -3.91 2.20
C ILE A 7 8.60 -2.43 2.41
N ASP A 8 8.87 -1.63 1.39
CA ASP A 8 8.36 -0.26 1.28
C ASP A 8 7.14 -0.27 0.37
N LEU A 9 5.97 -0.09 0.98
CA LEU A 9 4.70 0.01 0.28
C LEU A 9 4.45 1.47 -0.12
N GLY A 10 4.84 1.82 -1.33
CA GLY A 10 4.61 3.16 -1.87
C GLY A 10 3.21 3.34 -2.49
N THR A 11 2.80 4.58 -2.70
CA THR A 11 1.53 4.91 -3.37
C THR A 11 1.54 4.51 -4.85
N THR A 12 2.67 4.69 -5.52
CA THR A 12 2.84 4.42 -6.95
C THR A 12 3.59 3.12 -7.19
N ASN A 13 4.72 2.92 -6.50
CA ASN A 13 5.56 1.74 -6.61
C ASN A 13 5.92 1.21 -5.23
N SER A 14 6.11 -0.10 -5.14
CA SER A 14 6.58 -0.80 -3.94
C SER A 14 7.92 -1.46 -4.20
N VAL A 15 8.70 -1.63 -3.15
CA VAL A 15 10.04 -2.23 -3.18
C VAL A 15 10.15 -3.29 -2.08
N VAL A 16 10.84 -4.38 -2.37
CA VAL A 16 11.22 -5.38 -1.37
C VAL A 16 12.73 -5.52 -1.32
N ALA A 17 13.27 -5.61 -0.11
CA ALA A 17 14.69 -5.77 0.14
C ALA A 17 14.97 -6.82 1.21
N ILE A 18 16.16 -7.40 1.16
CA ILE A 18 16.72 -8.31 2.16
C ILE A 18 17.99 -7.72 2.76
N MET A 19 18.38 -8.24 3.91
CA MET A 19 19.72 -8.01 4.47
C MET A 19 20.65 -9.12 4.02
N GLU A 20 21.69 -8.77 3.26
CA GLU A 20 22.72 -9.68 2.78
C GLU A 20 24.09 -9.12 3.16
N GLY A 21 24.87 -9.89 3.92
CA GLY A 21 26.19 -9.45 4.39
C GLY A 21 26.15 -8.13 5.19
N GLY A 22 25.08 -7.88 5.96
CA GLY A 22 24.91 -6.64 6.74
C GLY A 22 24.48 -5.41 5.93
N LYS A 23 24.23 -5.57 4.63
CA LYS A 23 23.79 -4.47 3.74
C LYS A 23 22.39 -4.75 3.17
N PRO A 24 21.54 -3.72 3.02
CA PRO A 24 20.26 -3.90 2.36
C PRO A 24 20.47 -4.12 0.85
N ARG A 25 19.82 -5.14 0.31
CA ARG A 25 19.79 -5.43 -1.11
C ARG A 25 18.36 -5.48 -1.61
N VAL A 26 18.04 -4.64 -2.59
CA VAL A 26 16.74 -4.66 -3.28
C VAL A 26 16.66 -5.89 -4.17
N ILE A 27 15.53 -6.59 -4.10
CA ILE A 27 15.24 -7.78 -4.91
C ILE A 27 14.53 -7.36 -6.19
N GLU A 28 14.92 -7.93 -7.32
CA GLU A 28 14.21 -7.81 -8.58
C GLU A 28 12.96 -8.70 -8.59
N ASN A 29 11.90 -8.21 -9.18
CA ASN A 29 10.64 -8.95 -9.35
C ASN A 29 10.74 -9.94 -10.53
N SER A 30 9.66 -10.67 -10.80
CA SER A 30 9.58 -11.64 -11.89
C SER A 30 9.75 -11.02 -13.30
N GLU A 31 9.58 -9.71 -13.39
CA GLU A 31 9.75 -8.93 -14.62
C GLU A 31 11.19 -8.35 -14.77
N GLY A 32 12.06 -8.57 -13.80
CA GLY A 32 13.43 -8.05 -13.77
C GLY A 32 13.54 -6.61 -13.25
N ASP A 33 12.45 -6.04 -12.75
CA ASP A 33 12.40 -4.69 -12.21
C ASP A 33 12.66 -4.68 -10.70
N ARG A 34 13.36 -3.66 -10.21
CA ARG A 34 13.61 -3.43 -8.76
C ARG A 34 12.42 -2.80 -8.05
N THR A 35 11.48 -2.29 -8.80
CA THR A 35 10.24 -1.71 -8.29
C THR A 35 9.04 -2.41 -8.89
N THR A 36 7.97 -2.56 -8.10
CA THR A 36 6.71 -3.15 -8.57
C THR A 36 5.62 -2.10 -8.46
N PRO A 37 4.87 -1.81 -9.53
CA PRO A 37 3.73 -0.90 -9.46
C PRO A 37 2.75 -1.31 -8.37
N SER A 38 2.33 -0.36 -7.52
CA SER A 38 1.33 -0.58 -6.47
C SER A 38 -0.09 -0.58 -7.07
N ILE A 39 -0.31 -1.45 -8.05
CA ILE A 39 -1.53 -1.58 -8.84
C ILE A 39 -2.07 -3.00 -8.67
N VAL A 40 -3.37 -3.10 -8.43
CA VAL A 40 -4.10 -4.38 -8.32
C VAL A 40 -5.24 -4.36 -9.32
N ALA A 41 -5.33 -5.38 -10.13
CA ALA A 41 -6.41 -5.52 -11.11
C ALA A 41 -7.15 -6.84 -10.93
N PHE A 42 -8.43 -6.83 -11.28
CA PHE A 42 -9.30 -7.99 -11.27
C PHE A 42 -9.70 -8.30 -12.71
N SER A 43 -9.30 -9.47 -13.19
CA SER A 43 -9.64 -9.90 -14.54
C SER A 43 -11.13 -10.29 -14.62
N LYS A 44 -11.65 -10.42 -15.84
CA LYS A 44 -13.02 -10.89 -16.07
C LYS A 44 -13.25 -12.30 -15.53
N ASP A 45 -12.19 -13.12 -15.50
CA ASP A 45 -12.21 -14.50 -15.02
C ASP A 45 -12.04 -14.62 -13.50
N GLY A 46 -11.98 -13.47 -12.78
CA GLY A 46 -11.84 -13.42 -11.35
C GLY A 46 -10.39 -13.54 -10.84
N GLU A 47 -9.41 -13.56 -11.74
CA GLU A 47 -7.99 -13.58 -11.35
C GLU A 47 -7.55 -12.22 -10.82
N VAL A 48 -6.69 -12.24 -9.80
CA VAL A 48 -6.10 -11.03 -9.20
C VAL A 48 -4.69 -10.82 -9.75
N LEU A 49 -4.51 -9.73 -10.49
CA LEU A 49 -3.23 -9.31 -11.04
C LEU A 49 -2.62 -8.21 -10.16
N VAL A 50 -1.31 -8.23 -9.97
CA VAL A 50 -0.59 -7.22 -9.17
C VAL A 50 0.68 -6.79 -9.90
N GLY A 51 1.00 -5.51 -9.88
CA GLY A 51 2.19 -4.94 -10.49
C GLY A 51 2.05 -4.69 -11.99
N GLN A 52 3.04 -5.04 -12.78
CA GLN A 52 3.06 -4.78 -14.24
C GLN A 52 1.90 -5.44 -15.00
N PRO A 53 1.49 -6.69 -14.72
CA PRO A 53 0.30 -7.27 -15.34
C PRO A 53 -0.96 -6.44 -15.08
N ALA A 54 -1.15 -5.96 -13.85
CA ALA A 54 -2.26 -5.09 -13.49
C ALA A 54 -2.19 -3.74 -14.22
N LYS A 55 -1.00 -3.17 -14.34
CA LYS A 55 -0.78 -1.92 -15.08
C LYS A 55 -1.13 -2.06 -16.56
N ARG A 56 -0.79 -3.19 -17.18
CA ARG A 56 -1.19 -3.47 -18.57
C ARG A 56 -2.71 -3.58 -18.71
N GLN A 57 -3.39 -4.23 -17.77
CA GLN A 57 -4.85 -4.32 -17.78
C GLN A 57 -5.53 -2.95 -17.63
N ALA A 58 -4.90 -1.96 -17.01
CA ALA A 58 -5.49 -0.63 -16.83
C ALA A 58 -5.91 0.03 -18.16
N VAL A 59 -5.26 -0.33 -19.27
CA VAL A 59 -5.58 0.18 -20.61
C VAL A 59 -6.90 -0.39 -21.15
N THR A 60 -7.17 -1.66 -20.87
CA THR A 60 -8.33 -2.39 -21.45
C THR A 60 -9.50 -2.52 -20.46
N ASN A 61 -9.20 -2.48 -19.16
CA ASN A 61 -10.19 -2.66 -18.11
C ASN A 61 -9.88 -1.75 -16.89
N PRO A 62 -9.93 -0.42 -17.09
CA PRO A 62 -9.57 0.55 -16.05
C PRO A 62 -10.49 0.51 -14.84
N GLN A 63 -11.78 0.19 -15.03
CA GLN A 63 -12.77 0.15 -13.95
C GLN A 63 -12.50 -0.94 -12.91
N ASN A 64 -11.81 -2.02 -13.31
CA ASN A 64 -11.44 -3.12 -12.44
C ASN A 64 -9.93 -3.11 -12.10
N THR A 65 -9.28 -1.96 -12.26
CA THR A 65 -7.86 -1.77 -11.97
C THR A 65 -7.68 -0.65 -10.95
N LEU A 66 -7.18 -1.03 -9.79
CA LEU A 66 -7.02 -0.17 -8.61
C LEU A 66 -5.59 0.33 -8.50
N PHE A 67 -5.41 1.63 -8.41
CA PHE A 67 -4.11 2.29 -8.19
C PHE A 67 -4.25 3.43 -7.18
N ALA A 68 -3.14 3.90 -6.63
CA ALA A 68 -3.09 4.97 -5.62
C ALA A 68 -3.96 4.71 -4.37
N ILE A 69 -4.27 3.45 -4.08
CA ILE A 69 -5.17 3.03 -2.98
C ILE A 69 -4.68 3.52 -1.62
N LYS A 70 -3.37 3.68 -1.43
CA LYS A 70 -2.80 4.17 -0.17
C LYS A 70 -3.36 5.56 0.22
N ARG A 71 -3.82 6.35 -0.74
CA ARG A 71 -4.44 7.67 -0.50
C ARG A 71 -5.79 7.56 0.21
N LEU A 72 -6.48 6.43 0.07
CA LEU A 72 -7.79 6.17 0.66
C LEU A 72 -7.69 5.53 2.06
N VAL A 73 -6.53 4.97 2.42
CA VAL A 73 -6.34 4.29 3.71
C VAL A 73 -6.57 5.24 4.87
N GLY A 74 -7.52 4.89 5.74
CA GLY A 74 -7.86 5.65 6.94
C GLY A 74 -8.64 6.93 6.68
N ARG A 75 -9.16 7.15 5.46
CA ARG A 75 -9.97 8.32 5.11
C ARG A 75 -11.45 8.01 5.13
N LYS A 76 -12.23 9.04 5.47
CA LYS A 76 -13.69 9.01 5.35
C LYS A 76 -14.12 9.31 3.92
N PHE A 77 -15.25 8.74 3.52
CA PHE A 77 -15.80 8.97 2.18
C PHE A 77 -16.05 10.46 1.88
N ASP A 78 -16.47 11.23 2.89
CA ASP A 78 -16.78 12.65 2.76
C ASP A 78 -15.54 13.57 2.83
N ASP A 79 -14.33 13.01 2.97
CA ASP A 79 -13.06 13.76 2.94
C ASP A 79 -12.88 14.43 1.57
N GLU A 80 -12.49 15.70 1.55
CA GLU A 80 -12.30 16.48 0.31
C GLU A 80 -11.31 15.81 -0.66
N VAL A 81 -10.27 15.16 -0.13
CA VAL A 81 -9.28 14.44 -0.96
C VAL A 81 -9.96 13.27 -1.65
N VAL A 82 -10.80 12.52 -0.93
CA VAL A 82 -11.55 11.38 -1.49
C VAL A 82 -12.54 11.87 -2.55
N GLN A 83 -13.24 12.97 -2.30
CA GLN A 83 -14.20 13.56 -3.25
C GLN A 83 -13.54 14.06 -4.54
N ARG A 84 -12.27 14.52 -4.47
CA ARG A 84 -11.46 14.82 -5.65
C ARG A 84 -11.03 13.55 -6.38
N ASP A 85 -10.55 12.55 -5.64
CA ASP A 85 -10.10 11.30 -6.22
C ASP A 85 -11.23 10.56 -6.95
N ILE A 86 -12.47 10.58 -6.44
CA ILE A 86 -13.66 10.02 -7.11
C ILE A 86 -13.84 10.55 -8.54
N LYS A 87 -13.48 11.81 -8.78
CA LYS A 87 -13.61 12.44 -10.11
C LYS A 87 -12.44 12.11 -11.05
N MET A 88 -11.34 11.62 -10.51
CA MET A 88 -10.09 11.40 -11.26
C MET A 88 -9.80 9.94 -11.55
N VAL A 89 -10.33 9.01 -10.75
CA VAL A 89 -10.07 7.58 -10.93
C VAL A 89 -11.17 6.89 -11.72
N PRO A 90 -10.83 5.90 -12.54
CA PRO A 90 -11.82 5.17 -13.34
C PRO A 90 -12.58 4.10 -12.55
N TYR A 91 -12.06 3.68 -11.40
CA TYR A 91 -12.71 2.71 -10.53
C TYR A 91 -13.65 3.38 -9.53
N LYS A 92 -14.57 2.62 -8.99
CA LYS A 92 -15.62 3.14 -8.11
C LYS A 92 -15.16 3.19 -6.66
N ILE A 93 -15.23 4.38 -6.05
CA ILE A 93 -15.06 4.59 -4.61
C ILE A 93 -16.45 4.68 -3.99
N VAL A 94 -16.68 3.93 -2.93
CA VAL A 94 -17.98 3.82 -2.26
C VAL A 94 -17.86 4.11 -0.76
N ARG A 95 -18.97 4.50 -0.17
CA ARG A 95 -19.07 4.68 1.27
C ARG A 95 -19.29 3.32 1.94
N ALA A 96 -18.47 3.00 2.92
CA ALA A 96 -18.68 1.85 3.80
C ALA A 96 -19.71 2.18 4.91
N ASP A 97 -20.21 1.17 5.59
CA ASP A 97 -21.21 1.31 6.65
C ASP A 97 -20.68 2.16 7.83
N ASN A 98 -19.38 2.11 8.09
CA ASN A 98 -18.69 2.93 9.09
C ASN A 98 -18.32 4.36 8.58
N GLY A 99 -18.70 4.70 7.35
CA GLY A 99 -18.39 5.98 6.70
C GLY A 99 -17.01 6.09 6.06
N ASP A 100 -16.20 5.05 6.07
CA ASP A 100 -14.88 5.04 5.43
C ASP A 100 -14.98 4.98 3.90
N ALA A 101 -13.94 5.46 3.23
CA ALA A 101 -13.81 5.33 1.78
C ALA A 101 -13.35 3.92 1.42
N TRP A 102 -14.21 3.14 0.78
CA TRP A 102 -13.94 1.82 0.24
C TRP A 102 -13.93 1.84 -1.28
N VAL A 103 -13.48 0.78 -1.90
CA VAL A 103 -13.54 0.60 -3.35
C VAL A 103 -14.50 -0.53 -3.71
N GLU A 104 -15.15 -0.42 -4.86
CA GLU A 104 -16.04 -1.45 -5.39
C GLU A 104 -15.50 -1.95 -6.72
N VAL A 105 -15.28 -3.26 -6.82
CA VAL A 105 -14.82 -3.94 -8.03
C VAL A 105 -15.68 -5.17 -8.25
N GLN A 106 -16.21 -5.32 -9.46
CA GLN A 106 -17.08 -6.45 -9.85
C GLN A 106 -18.23 -6.68 -8.85
N GLY A 107 -18.83 -5.58 -8.33
CA GLY A 107 -19.91 -5.65 -7.35
C GLY A 107 -19.49 -6.02 -5.92
N LYS A 108 -18.20 -6.21 -5.66
CA LYS A 108 -17.65 -6.48 -4.32
C LYS A 108 -17.02 -5.22 -3.73
N LYS A 109 -17.41 -4.87 -2.52
CA LYS A 109 -16.80 -3.79 -1.75
C LYS A 109 -15.56 -4.30 -1.02
N MET A 110 -14.46 -3.56 -1.10
CA MET A 110 -13.20 -3.89 -0.45
C MET A 110 -12.64 -2.68 0.29
N ALA A 111 -12.09 -2.92 1.48
CA ALA A 111 -11.37 -1.91 2.22
C ALA A 111 -10.00 -1.61 1.55
N PRO A 112 -9.52 -0.36 1.53
CA PRO A 112 -8.21 -0.01 1.00
C PRO A 112 -7.04 -0.84 1.58
N PRO A 113 -7.00 -1.16 2.90
CA PRO A 113 -5.99 -2.05 3.45
C PRO A 113 -6.00 -3.47 2.86
N GLU A 114 -7.17 -3.99 2.51
CA GLU A 114 -7.30 -5.30 1.87
C GLU A 114 -6.65 -5.31 0.48
N VAL A 115 -6.87 -4.26 -0.30
CA VAL A 115 -6.21 -4.09 -1.61
C VAL A 115 -4.69 -3.95 -1.44
N SER A 116 -4.25 -3.18 -0.46
CA SER A 116 -2.83 -3.01 -0.12
C SER A 116 -2.17 -4.34 0.28
N ALA A 117 -2.90 -5.20 0.99
CA ALA A 117 -2.42 -6.53 1.36
C ALA A 117 -2.10 -7.40 0.13
N ARG A 118 -2.82 -7.24 -0.98
CA ARG A 118 -2.52 -7.94 -2.24
C ARG A 118 -1.15 -7.57 -2.78
N VAL A 119 -0.78 -6.28 -2.70
CA VAL A 119 0.56 -5.82 -3.08
C VAL A 119 1.62 -6.42 -2.16
N LEU A 120 1.39 -6.43 -0.85
CA LEU A 120 2.32 -7.05 0.12
C LEU A 120 2.49 -8.54 -0.12
N MET A 121 1.43 -9.27 -0.48
CA MET A 121 1.51 -10.69 -0.84
C MET A 121 2.39 -10.91 -2.08
N LYS A 122 2.28 -10.06 -3.10
CA LYS A 122 3.16 -10.12 -4.28
C LYS A 122 4.61 -9.85 -3.91
N MET A 123 4.88 -8.85 -3.04
CA MET A 123 6.23 -8.54 -2.57
C MET A 123 6.82 -9.71 -1.76
N LYS A 124 6.02 -10.30 -0.88
CA LYS A 124 6.43 -11.50 -0.13
C LYS A 124 6.78 -12.65 -1.08
N LYS A 125 5.92 -12.95 -2.05
CA LYS A 125 6.17 -14.00 -3.04
C LYS A 125 7.45 -13.73 -3.85
N THR A 126 7.68 -12.50 -4.28
CA THR A 126 8.91 -12.09 -4.96
C THR A 126 10.15 -12.41 -4.12
N ALA A 127 10.11 -12.12 -2.82
CA ALA A 127 11.22 -12.43 -1.92
C ALA A 127 11.40 -13.94 -1.72
N GLU A 128 10.32 -14.70 -1.58
CA GLU A 128 10.35 -16.16 -1.42
C GLU A 128 10.90 -16.85 -2.68
N ASP A 129 10.50 -16.40 -3.86
CA ASP A 129 11.00 -16.90 -5.15
C ASP A 129 12.50 -16.62 -5.31
N TYR A 130 12.97 -15.45 -4.87
CA TYR A 130 14.39 -15.08 -4.89
C TYR A 130 15.22 -15.90 -3.90
N LEU A 131 14.72 -16.09 -2.68
CA LEU A 131 15.44 -16.76 -1.60
C LEU A 131 15.35 -18.29 -1.65
N GLY A 132 14.36 -18.84 -2.38
CA GLY A 132 14.06 -20.26 -2.41
C GLY A 132 13.53 -20.82 -1.09
N GLU A 133 13.09 -19.95 -0.16
CA GLU A 133 12.58 -20.35 1.16
C GLU A 133 11.45 -19.39 1.62
N THR A 134 10.62 -19.87 2.55
CA THR A 134 9.54 -19.07 3.14
C THR A 134 10.11 -17.97 4.03
N VAL A 135 9.57 -16.75 3.91
CA VAL A 135 9.99 -15.60 4.69
C VAL A 135 8.94 -15.16 5.70
N LYS A 136 9.40 -14.63 6.84
CA LYS A 136 8.55 -13.86 7.75
C LYS A 136 8.55 -12.40 7.29
N CYS A 137 7.37 -11.89 6.94
CA CYS A 137 7.19 -10.48 6.58
C CYS A 137 6.94 -9.68 7.86
N TRP A 138 7.78 -8.70 8.14
CA TRP A 138 7.51 -7.66 9.11
C TRP A 138 7.29 -6.35 8.36
N SER A 139 6.05 -5.85 8.37
CA SER A 139 5.77 -4.50 7.92
C SER A 139 6.05 -3.55 9.08
N ALA A 140 7.09 -2.73 8.97
CA ALA A 140 7.27 -1.59 9.85
C ALA A 140 6.21 -0.54 9.49
N HIS A 141 5.04 -0.62 10.12
CA HIS A 141 4.16 0.54 10.16
C HIS A 141 4.83 1.56 11.08
N ARG A 142 5.43 2.62 10.52
CA ARG A 142 5.81 3.78 11.34
C ARG A 142 4.52 4.36 11.91
N PRO A 143 4.28 4.30 13.22
CA PRO A 143 3.25 5.14 13.81
C PRO A 143 3.66 6.58 13.48
N SER A 144 2.73 7.34 12.93
CA SER A 144 2.90 8.79 12.76
C SER A 144 3.45 9.34 14.07
N ALA A 145 4.64 9.98 14.00
CA ALA A 145 5.28 10.55 15.17
C ALA A 145 4.26 11.45 15.88
N ARG A 146 3.79 11.03 17.05
CA ARG A 146 3.08 11.91 17.96
C ARG A 146 4.05 13.06 18.22
N ARG A 147 3.68 14.26 17.81
CA ARG A 147 4.36 15.48 18.24
C ARG A 147 4.42 15.41 19.76
N SER A 148 5.61 15.27 20.28
CA SER A 148 5.87 15.44 21.71
C SER A 148 5.35 16.82 22.09
N PRO A 149 4.56 16.97 23.16
CA PRO A 149 4.21 18.28 23.65
C PRO A 149 5.52 18.98 24.06
N THR A 150 5.77 20.15 23.49
CA THR A 150 6.85 21.04 23.91
C THR A 150 6.74 21.28 25.41
N PRO A 151 7.84 21.16 26.17
CA PRO A 151 7.81 21.51 27.60
C PRO A 151 7.39 22.97 27.72
N ARG A 152 6.31 23.22 28.44
CA ARG A 152 5.92 24.57 28.88
C ARG A 152 7.03 25.09 29.79
N THR A 153 7.77 26.07 29.33
CA THR A 153 8.65 26.86 30.21
C THR A 153 7.77 27.55 31.24
N ARG A 154 7.90 27.12 32.49
CA ARG A 154 7.36 27.86 33.64
C ARG A 154 8.14 29.17 33.75
N SER A 155 7.47 30.27 33.47
CA SER A 155 7.94 31.58 33.90
C SER A 155 7.75 31.67 35.40
N THR A 156 8.83 31.80 36.15
CA THR A 156 8.83 32.16 37.56
C THR A 156 8.44 33.63 37.71
N PRO A 157 7.50 34.01 38.59
CA PRO A 157 7.30 35.41 38.89
C PRO A 157 8.46 35.90 39.71
N SER A 158 9.11 36.98 39.26
CA SER A 158 10.06 37.78 40.04
C SER A 158 9.31 38.50 41.13
N SER A 159 9.66 38.22 42.38
CA SER A 159 9.26 39.02 43.53
C SER A 159 10.27 40.14 43.71
N ALA A 160 9.79 41.35 43.67
CA ALA A 160 10.39 42.53 44.25
C ALA A 160 9.36 43.19 45.13
#